data_dde19a42f910c52fcb6a75979fc31518
#
_entry.id   dde19a42f910c52fcb6a75979fc31518
#
_cell.length_a   1.000
_cell.length_b   1.000
_cell.length_c   1.000
_cell.angle_alpha   90.00
_cell.angle_beta   90.00
_cell.angle_gamma   90.00
#
_symmetry.space_group_name_H-M   'P 1'
#
loop_
_entity.id
_entity.type
_entity.pdbx_description
1 polymer ?
#
loop_
_entity_poly.entity_id
_entity_poly.type
_entity_poly.pdbx_seq_one_letter_code
_entity_poly.pdbx_strand_id
1 'polypeptide(L)'
;MAWDHRDGFVSGDIGCYSLGLFPTGFNQVKSVHAMGSGLGIASGYGKLDRFGFDQPVITVVGDSTFFHAGLPGLINATFNQSDILLLILDNSATAMTGFQPHPGSDATAMGEPTVPADIEGICRALGAHVEVED
;
A
#
# COMPACT_ATOMS: atom_id res chain seq x y z
N MET A 1 16.50 -7.25 -15.56
CA MET A 1 15.04 -7.22 -15.43
C MET A 1 14.42 -6.93 -16.78
N ALA A 2 13.51 -7.76 -17.26
CA ALA A 2 12.73 -7.41 -18.44
C ALA A 2 11.68 -6.37 -18.00
N TRP A 3 11.67 -5.21 -18.66
CA TRP A 3 10.64 -4.20 -18.42
C TRP A 3 9.30 -4.74 -18.91
N ASP A 4 8.30 -4.72 -18.04
CA ASP A 4 6.93 -4.99 -18.45
C ASP A 4 6.38 -3.71 -19.13
N HIS A 5 6.02 -3.82 -20.41
CA HIS A 5 5.51 -2.70 -21.19
C HIS A 5 3.96 -2.64 -21.20
N ARG A 6 3.30 -3.53 -20.46
CA ARG A 6 1.84 -3.47 -20.31
C ARG A 6 1.45 -2.27 -19.45
N ASP A 7 0.36 -1.63 -19.80
CA ASP A 7 -0.26 -0.64 -18.93
C ASP A 7 -0.65 -1.30 -17.60
N GLY A 8 -0.16 -0.78 -16.48
CA GLY A 8 -0.53 -1.26 -15.17
C GLY A 8 -1.78 -0.56 -14.63
N PHE A 9 -2.57 -1.29 -13.86
CA PHE A 9 -3.64 -0.70 -13.06
C PHE A 9 -3.11 -0.32 -11.68
N VAL A 10 -3.03 0.98 -11.40
CA VAL A 10 -2.56 1.48 -10.10
C VAL A 10 -3.75 1.93 -9.27
N SER A 11 -4.04 1.19 -8.19
CA SER A 11 -5.00 1.60 -7.17
C SER A 11 -4.26 2.39 -6.09
N GLY A 12 -4.59 3.65 -5.94
CA GLY A 12 -4.05 4.49 -4.88
C GLY A 12 -4.89 4.46 -3.60
N ASP A 13 -4.30 5.02 -2.57
CA ASP A 13 -4.94 5.24 -1.29
C ASP A 13 -4.84 6.71 -0.91
N ILE A 14 -5.32 7.11 0.27
CA ILE A 14 -5.26 8.50 0.74
C ILE A 14 -3.88 8.77 1.35
N GLY A 15 -3.18 9.74 0.79
CA GLY A 15 -1.85 10.18 1.20
C GLY A 15 -1.26 11.15 0.19
N CYS A 16 -0.05 11.68 0.42
CA CYS A 16 0.63 12.59 -0.51
C CYS A 16 0.80 11.96 -1.90
N TYR A 17 0.98 10.65 -1.97
CA TYR A 17 1.06 9.89 -3.22
C TYR A 17 -0.25 9.86 -4.03
N SER A 18 -1.40 10.24 -3.44
CA SER A 18 -2.66 10.42 -4.20
C SER A 18 -2.58 11.50 -5.27
N LEU A 19 -1.56 12.38 -5.19
CA LEU A 19 -1.24 13.33 -6.28
C LEU A 19 -0.91 12.64 -7.61
N GLY A 20 -0.56 11.36 -7.59
CA GLY A 20 -0.42 10.53 -8.78
C GLY A 20 -1.68 10.43 -9.66
N LEU A 21 -2.85 10.85 -9.13
CA LEU A 21 -4.11 10.97 -9.88
C LEU A 21 -4.09 12.14 -10.87
N PHE A 22 -3.27 13.16 -10.63
CA PHE A 22 -3.22 14.38 -11.41
C PHE A 22 -2.12 14.38 -12.47
N PRO A 23 -2.16 15.30 -13.47
CA PRO A 23 -1.11 15.40 -14.49
C PRO A 23 0.30 15.58 -13.91
N THR A 24 0.45 16.27 -12.78
CA THR A 24 1.72 16.44 -12.07
C THR A 24 2.29 15.14 -11.53
N GLY A 25 1.46 14.13 -11.33
CA GLY A 25 1.82 12.75 -10.96
C GLY A 25 1.64 11.76 -12.12
N PHE A 26 1.67 12.28 -13.36
CA PHE A 26 1.62 11.51 -14.60
C PHE A 26 0.31 10.72 -14.81
N ASN A 27 -0.76 11.01 -14.08
CA ASN A 27 -2.04 10.28 -14.10
C ASN A 27 -1.87 8.76 -13.92
N GLN A 28 -0.88 8.34 -13.14
CA GLN A 28 -0.57 6.92 -12.94
C GLN A 28 -1.60 6.24 -12.05
N VAL A 29 -2.12 6.93 -11.04
CA VAL A 29 -3.14 6.39 -10.15
C VAL A 29 -4.50 6.44 -10.85
N LYS A 30 -5.19 5.30 -10.91
CA LYS A 30 -6.48 5.15 -11.62
C LYS A 30 -7.67 5.26 -10.68
N SER A 31 -7.50 4.98 -9.40
CA SER A 31 -8.58 5.05 -8.41
C SER A 31 -8.06 5.49 -7.04
N VAL A 32 -8.80 6.38 -6.38
CA VAL A 32 -8.59 6.78 -4.98
C VAL A 32 -9.96 6.97 -4.36
N HIS A 33 -10.24 6.33 -3.22
CA HIS A 33 -11.56 6.41 -2.58
C HIS A 33 -11.48 6.77 -1.09
N ALA A 34 -11.00 5.86 -0.25
CA ALA A 34 -10.90 6.04 1.19
C ALA A 34 -9.62 5.41 1.71
N MET A 35 -9.18 5.80 2.91
CA MET A 35 -8.02 5.18 3.56
C MET A 35 -8.21 3.67 3.70
N GLY A 36 -7.22 2.90 3.21
CA GLY A 36 -7.23 1.43 3.20
C GLY A 36 -8.00 0.80 2.03
N SER A 37 -8.72 1.59 1.22
CA SER A 37 -9.51 1.05 0.11
C SER A 37 -8.66 0.56 -1.06
N GLY A 38 -7.48 1.14 -1.27
CA GLY A 38 -6.60 0.84 -2.39
C GLY A 38 -6.24 -0.63 -2.46
N LEU A 39 -5.87 -1.23 -1.33
CA LEU A 39 -5.49 -2.63 -1.24
C LEU A 39 -6.68 -3.58 -1.48
N GLY A 40 -7.87 -3.22 -0.99
CA GLY A 40 -9.10 -3.99 -1.27
C GLY A 40 -9.48 -3.99 -2.75
N ILE A 41 -9.39 -2.82 -3.39
CA ILE A 41 -9.64 -2.67 -4.83
C ILE A 41 -8.62 -3.47 -5.63
N ALA A 42 -7.33 -3.32 -5.34
CA ALA A 42 -6.26 -4.07 -6.00
C ALA A 42 -6.44 -5.58 -5.83
N SER A 43 -6.79 -6.04 -4.62
CA SER A 43 -7.06 -7.45 -4.36
C SER A 43 -8.18 -8.01 -5.25
N GLY A 44 -9.22 -7.21 -5.51
CA GLY A 44 -10.28 -7.58 -6.45
C GLY A 44 -9.78 -7.68 -7.88
N TYR A 45 -9.07 -6.65 -8.37
CA TYR A 45 -8.51 -6.65 -9.73
C TYR A 45 -7.49 -7.77 -9.94
N GLY A 46 -6.66 -8.08 -8.96
CA GLY A 46 -5.69 -9.18 -9.00
C GLY A 46 -6.30 -10.58 -9.09
N LYS A 47 -7.64 -10.69 -9.12
CA LYS A 47 -8.38 -11.95 -9.35
C LYS A 47 -9.06 -11.99 -10.71
N LEU A 48 -8.91 -10.95 -11.52
CA LEU A 48 -9.61 -10.84 -12.80
C LEU A 48 -8.83 -11.41 -14.00
N ASP A 49 -7.62 -11.95 -13.77
CA ASP A 49 -6.82 -12.63 -14.78
C ASP A 49 -7.62 -13.71 -15.53
N ARG A 50 -8.37 -14.53 -14.80
CA ARG A 50 -9.26 -15.56 -15.34
C ARG A 50 -10.43 -15.03 -16.17
N PHE A 51 -10.68 -13.73 -16.10
CA PHE A 51 -11.70 -13.03 -16.89
C PHE A 51 -11.10 -12.18 -18.02
N GLY A 52 -9.81 -12.35 -18.29
CA GLY A 52 -9.10 -11.67 -19.37
C GLY A 52 -8.52 -10.31 -19.03
N PHE A 53 -8.45 -9.95 -17.74
CA PHE A 53 -7.73 -8.78 -17.28
C PHE A 53 -6.25 -9.15 -17.10
N ASP A 54 -5.37 -8.67 -17.99
CA ASP A 54 -3.96 -9.05 -18.06
C ASP A 54 -2.99 -7.95 -17.60
N GLN A 55 -3.52 -6.84 -17.08
CA GLN A 55 -2.71 -5.74 -16.59
C GLN A 55 -2.10 -6.06 -15.22
N PRO A 56 -0.83 -5.71 -14.99
CA PRO A 56 -0.24 -5.74 -13.66
C PRO A 56 -1.05 -4.85 -12.70
N VAL A 57 -1.37 -5.36 -11.53
CA VAL A 57 -2.12 -4.64 -10.52
C VAL A 57 -1.18 -4.16 -9.42
N ILE A 58 -1.13 -2.86 -9.22
CA ILE A 58 -0.27 -2.20 -8.25
C ILE A 58 -1.15 -1.41 -7.29
N THR A 59 -0.81 -1.43 -6.01
CA THR A 59 -1.42 -0.53 -5.02
C THR A 59 -0.36 0.17 -4.21
N VAL A 60 -0.60 1.42 -3.88
CA VAL A 60 0.32 2.26 -3.09
C VAL A 60 -0.39 2.70 -1.82
N VAL A 61 0.28 2.53 -0.69
CA VAL A 61 -0.24 2.91 0.62
C VAL A 61 0.89 3.50 1.47
N GLY A 62 0.60 4.49 2.30
CA GLY A 62 1.53 4.97 3.31
C GLY A 62 1.54 4.05 4.54
N ASP A 63 2.64 4.09 5.30
CA ASP A 63 2.85 3.35 6.53
C ASP A 63 1.72 3.53 7.56
N SER A 64 1.31 4.75 7.81
CA SER A 64 0.19 5.04 8.72
C SER A 64 -1.10 4.36 8.27
N THR A 65 -1.47 4.50 7.00
CA THR A 65 -2.66 3.84 6.45
C THR A 65 -2.52 2.31 6.49
N PHE A 66 -1.32 1.78 6.23
CA PHE A 66 -1.05 0.35 6.32
C PHE A 66 -1.42 -0.18 7.70
N PHE A 67 -0.94 0.44 8.78
CA PHE A 67 -1.27 0.01 10.14
C PHE A 67 -2.74 0.19 10.51
N HIS A 68 -3.35 1.31 10.13
CA HIS A 68 -4.71 1.65 10.57
C HIS A 68 -5.81 1.00 9.75
N ALA A 69 -5.59 0.74 8.46
CA ALA A 69 -6.64 0.25 7.56
C ALA A 69 -6.16 -0.76 6.50
N GLY A 70 -4.86 -0.86 6.23
CA GLY A 70 -4.31 -1.73 5.19
C GLY A 70 -4.20 -3.20 5.60
N LEU A 71 -3.92 -3.50 6.86
CA LEU A 71 -3.68 -4.85 7.34
C LEU A 71 -4.82 -5.84 7.02
N PRO A 72 -6.10 -5.53 7.23
CA PRO A 72 -7.18 -6.44 6.84
C PRO A 72 -7.21 -6.72 5.33
N GLY A 73 -6.86 -5.71 4.53
CA GLY A 73 -6.73 -5.84 3.08
C GLY A 73 -5.60 -6.79 2.67
N LEU A 74 -4.43 -6.69 3.32
CA LEU A 74 -3.30 -7.58 3.08
C LEU A 74 -3.64 -9.03 3.48
N ILE A 75 -4.24 -9.23 4.65
CA ILE A 75 -4.70 -10.56 5.09
C ILE A 75 -5.65 -11.17 4.04
N ASN A 76 -6.60 -10.38 3.54
CA ASN A 76 -7.52 -10.83 2.51
C ASN A 76 -6.80 -11.14 1.18
N ALA A 77 -5.87 -10.30 0.77
CA ALA A 77 -5.12 -10.49 -0.48
C ALA A 77 -4.27 -11.77 -0.44
N THR A 78 -3.54 -12.01 0.65
CA THR A 78 -2.72 -13.22 0.83
C THR A 78 -3.59 -14.47 0.94
N PHE A 79 -4.67 -14.42 1.72
CA PHE A 79 -5.61 -15.54 1.84
C PHE A 79 -6.20 -15.94 0.47
N ASN A 80 -6.57 -14.95 -0.33
CA ASN A 80 -7.16 -15.19 -1.66
C ASN A 80 -6.10 -15.37 -2.77
N GLN A 81 -4.80 -15.30 -2.45
CA GLN A 81 -3.73 -15.38 -3.45
C GLN A 81 -3.95 -14.39 -4.60
N SER A 82 -4.25 -13.13 -4.27
CA SER A 82 -4.44 -12.07 -5.26
C SER A 82 -3.10 -11.70 -5.87
N ASP A 83 -3.03 -11.65 -7.21
CA ASP A 83 -1.83 -11.26 -7.94
C ASP A 83 -1.71 -9.74 -7.96
N ILE A 84 -1.01 -9.18 -6.99
CA ILE A 84 -0.84 -7.74 -6.80
C ILE A 84 0.57 -7.40 -6.32
N LEU A 85 1.02 -6.19 -6.66
CA LEU A 85 2.17 -5.56 -6.04
C LEU A 85 1.69 -4.48 -5.07
N LEU A 86 2.01 -4.64 -3.79
CA LEU A 86 1.77 -3.63 -2.77
C LEU A 86 3.05 -2.83 -2.52
N LEU A 87 2.98 -1.51 -2.73
CA LEU A 87 4.04 -0.57 -2.37
C LEU A 87 3.66 0.15 -1.07
N ILE A 88 4.44 -0.07 -0.02
CA ILE A 88 4.28 0.63 1.25
C ILE A 88 5.33 1.74 1.31
N LEU A 89 4.88 2.99 1.36
CA LEU A 89 5.75 4.15 1.49
C LEU A 89 5.92 4.47 2.97
N ASP A 90 7.06 4.07 3.51
CA ASP A 90 7.40 4.26 4.93
C ASP A 90 8.19 5.56 5.12
N ASN A 91 7.62 6.50 5.84
CA ASN A 91 8.30 7.71 6.30
C ASN A 91 8.20 7.89 7.82
N SER A 92 7.80 6.83 8.53
CA SER A 92 7.68 6.76 9.99
C SER A 92 6.74 7.80 10.61
N ALA A 93 5.82 8.36 9.83
CA ALA A 93 4.90 9.39 10.30
C ALA A 93 3.60 9.46 9.49
N THR A 94 2.51 9.89 10.12
CA THR A 94 1.27 10.29 9.44
C THR A 94 1.47 11.70 8.84
N ALA A 95 2.17 11.77 7.70
CA ALA A 95 2.74 13.01 7.21
C ALA A 95 1.71 14.06 6.77
N MET A 96 0.69 13.67 5.99
CA MET A 96 -0.26 14.58 5.36
C MET A 96 -1.01 15.46 6.37
N THR A 97 -1.28 14.96 7.55
CA THR A 97 -2.07 15.65 8.58
C THR A 97 -1.24 16.35 9.65
N GLY A 98 0.09 16.31 9.54
CA GLY A 98 1.01 17.03 10.43
C GLY A 98 1.97 16.16 11.21
N PHE A 99 2.42 15.05 10.61
CA PHE A 99 3.47 14.18 11.16
C PHE A 99 3.13 13.56 12.52
N GLN A 100 1.88 13.14 12.69
CA GLN A 100 1.48 12.43 13.91
C GLN A 100 2.17 11.07 14.01
N PRO A 101 2.50 10.62 15.24
CA PRO A 101 2.96 9.26 15.47
C PRO A 101 1.91 8.22 15.08
N HIS A 102 2.38 7.05 14.68
CA HIS A 102 1.56 5.87 14.39
C HIS A 102 2.34 4.61 14.85
N PRO A 103 1.78 3.39 14.77
CA PRO A 103 2.45 2.20 15.31
C PRO A 103 3.86 1.90 14.77
N GLY A 104 4.25 2.42 13.61
CA GLY A 104 5.61 2.33 13.07
C GLY A 104 6.55 3.47 13.50
N SER A 105 6.11 4.38 14.37
CA SER A 105 6.93 5.47 14.89
C SER A 105 7.67 5.05 16.16
N ASP A 106 8.77 5.73 16.48
CA ASP A 106 9.59 5.51 17.66
C ASP A 106 9.08 6.22 18.94
N ALA A 107 7.98 6.96 18.81
CA ALA A 107 7.32 7.65 19.90
C ALA A 107 5.80 7.40 19.90
N THR A 108 5.24 7.30 21.12
CA THR A 108 3.80 7.23 21.33
C THR A 108 3.13 8.58 21.04
N ALA A 109 1.78 8.59 20.97
CA ALA A 109 1.01 9.82 20.84
C ALA A 109 1.22 10.83 21.99
N MET A 110 1.74 10.38 23.12
CA MET A 110 2.10 11.22 24.27
C MET A 110 3.58 11.66 24.27
N GLY A 111 4.33 11.28 23.21
CA GLY A 111 5.74 11.63 23.06
C GLY A 111 6.72 10.73 23.87
N GLU A 112 6.24 9.60 24.38
CA GLU A 112 7.09 8.64 25.11
C GLU A 112 7.79 7.71 24.11
N PRO A 113 9.07 7.37 24.30
CA PRO A 113 9.77 6.42 23.45
C PRO A 113 9.07 5.05 23.41
N THR A 114 9.00 4.45 22.24
CA THR A 114 8.41 3.11 22.02
C THR A 114 9.17 2.34 20.96
N VAL A 115 8.89 1.06 20.84
CA VAL A 115 9.45 0.22 19.78
C VAL A 115 8.50 0.25 18.59
N PRO A 116 8.95 0.68 17.41
CA PRO A 116 8.15 0.65 16.20
C PRO A 116 7.70 -0.76 15.85
N ALA A 117 6.50 -0.88 15.32
CA ALA A 117 6.03 -2.14 14.74
C ALA A 117 6.75 -2.39 13.41
N ASP A 118 7.20 -3.62 13.22
CA ASP A 118 7.97 -4.05 12.05
C ASP A 118 7.04 -4.38 10.88
N ILE A 119 6.97 -3.48 9.89
CA ILE A 119 6.16 -3.66 8.67
C ILE A 119 6.62 -4.89 7.89
N GLU A 120 7.94 -5.06 7.71
CA GLU A 120 8.50 -6.18 6.96
C GLU A 120 8.13 -7.51 7.64
N GLY A 121 8.38 -7.62 8.94
CA GLY A 121 8.05 -8.81 9.71
C GLY A 121 6.57 -9.15 9.67
N ILE A 122 5.68 -8.15 9.75
CA ILE A 122 4.24 -8.33 9.62
C ILE A 122 3.86 -8.87 8.24
N CYS A 123 4.37 -8.26 7.16
CA CYS A 123 4.08 -8.71 5.81
C CYS A 123 4.56 -10.13 5.55
N ARG A 124 5.77 -10.47 5.99
CA ARG A 124 6.33 -11.84 5.88
C ARG A 124 5.52 -12.85 6.69
N ALA A 125 5.11 -12.49 7.90
CA ALA A 125 4.28 -13.37 8.75
C ALA A 125 2.91 -13.66 8.13
N LEU A 126 2.38 -12.74 7.32
CA LEU A 126 1.15 -12.92 6.56
C LEU A 126 1.34 -13.68 5.23
N GLY A 127 2.57 -14.08 4.90
CA GLY A 127 2.88 -14.88 3.71
C GLY A 127 3.16 -14.06 2.45
N ALA A 128 3.34 -12.74 2.57
CA ALA A 128 3.77 -11.91 1.45
C ALA A 128 5.26 -12.11 1.14
N HIS A 129 5.62 -12.05 -0.15
CA HIS A 129 7.01 -11.85 -0.56
C HIS A 129 7.37 -10.37 -0.36
N VAL A 130 8.46 -10.09 0.33
CA VAL A 130 8.84 -8.72 0.71
C VAL A 130 10.25 -8.40 0.22
N GLU A 131 10.36 -7.29 -0.49
CA GLU A 131 11.62 -6.62 -0.82
C GLU A 131 11.62 -5.24 -0.17
N VAL A 132 12.78 -4.80 0.32
CA VAL A 132 12.96 -3.49 0.96
C VAL A 132 13.99 -2.72 0.16
N GLU A 133 13.65 -1.50 -0.20
CA GLU A 133 14.51 -0.57 -0.93
C GLU A 133 14.64 0.73 -0.14
N ASP A 134 15.86 1.28 -0.04
CA ASP A 134 16.18 2.54 0.64
C ASP A 134 16.01 3.78 -0.28
#